data_dbf16585c20512893da9de67a0905f99
#
_entry.id   dbf16585c20512893da9de67a0905f99
#
_cell.length_a   1.000
_cell.length_b   1.000
_cell.length_c   1.000
_cell.angle_alpha   90.00
_cell.angle_beta   90.00
_cell.angle_gamma   90.00
#
_symmetry.space_group_name_H-M   'P 1'
#
loop_
_entity.id
_entity.type
_entity.pdbx_description
1 polymer ?
#
loop_
_entity_poly.entity_id
_entity_poly.type
_entity_poly.pdbx_seq_one_letter_code
_entity_poly.pdbx_strand_id
1 'polypeptide(L)'
;MRNDYDVTIPDMLFPSDNELEIPTLDINMQAENCQIPFLCFGEQKRTYNMNGAGTLHFYTDDYRFTSVYEHPEKIYKQHNPANIVEPNFSLFNETPISFGLQALYKKRWLARAMQTRGIGIFVDLNVAQKWYQLNMLGVPRGWRAFATRGYSDRLNNLAFELSIAKDWALGKAPLFVIYGGGNECRRFAQENGCIYINPVVTTKKKIDAVKKIQEGVAFFNEEFSVKKELEKLTPFTHQIEDFSALNKQIADKTNSLSDNV
;
A
#
# COMPACT_ATOMS: atom_id res chain seq x y z
N MET A 1 -13.52 -30.61 8.99
CA MET A 1 -13.26 -31.31 7.72
C MET A 1 -13.29 -30.27 6.61
N ARG A 2 -12.21 -30.08 5.87
CA ARG A 2 -12.28 -29.30 4.62
C ARG A 2 -13.16 -30.11 3.65
N ASN A 3 -14.18 -29.48 3.11
CA ASN A 3 -14.95 -30.09 2.02
C ASN A 3 -14.02 -30.13 0.80
N ASP A 4 -13.81 -31.30 0.20
CA ASP A 4 -12.94 -31.47 -0.98
C ASP A 4 -13.42 -30.70 -2.21
N TYR A 5 -14.62 -30.07 -2.13
CA TYR A 5 -15.21 -29.21 -3.15
C TYR A 5 -14.93 -27.71 -2.93
N ASP A 6 -14.34 -27.35 -1.80
CA ASP A 6 -14.08 -25.96 -1.42
C ASP A 6 -12.72 -25.50 -1.92
N VAL A 7 -12.58 -25.53 -3.23
CA VAL A 7 -11.22 -25.54 -3.80
C VAL A 7 -10.65 -24.17 -4.00
N THR A 8 -11.43 -23.10 -4.14
CA THR A 8 -10.82 -21.86 -4.62
C THR A 8 -11.59 -20.56 -4.41
N ILE A 9 -12.82 -20.60 -3.91
CA ILE A 9 -13.59 -19.40 -3.62
C ILE A 9 -13.73 -19.29 -2.11
N PRO A 10 -13.24 -18.21 -1.47
CA PRO A 10 -13.50 -17.97 -0.06
C PRO A 10 -15.02 -17.90 0.18
N ASP A 11 -15.47 -18.41 1.32
CA ASP A 11 -16.90 -18.42 1.70
C ASP A 11 -17.53 -17.01 1.75
N MET A 12 -16.70 -15.97 1.81
CA MET A 12 -17.15 -14.59 1.87
C MET A 12 -17.19 -13.97 0.47
N LEU A 13 -18.39 -13.64 -0.01
CA LEU A 13 -18.59 -12.85 -1.21
C LEU A 13 -18.84 -11.39 -0.83
N PHE A 14 -18.25 -10.47 -1.60
CA PHE A 14 -18.46 -9.04 -1.44
C PHE A 14 -19.31 -8.46 -2.57
N PRO A 15 -20.04 -7.37 -2.32
CA PRO A 15 -20.77 -6.66 -3.38
C PRO A 15 -19.82 -6.23 -4.51
N SER A 16 -20.35 -6.25 -5.73
CA SER A 16 -19.67 -5.81 -6.94
C SER A 16 -20.55 -4.82 -7.70
N ASP A 17 -19.94 -3.84 -8.34
CA ASP A 17 -20.56 -2.84 -9.21
C ASP A 17 -20.23 -3.08 -10.70
N ASN A 18 -19.68 -4.25 -11.03
CA ASN A 18 -19.23 -4.56 -12.39
C ASN A 18 -19.63 -6.00 -12.83
N GLU A 19 -19.75 -6.18 -14.14
CA GLU A 19 -20.19 -7.44 -14.77
C GLU A 19 -19.24 -8.63 -14.54
N LEU A 20 -17.99 -8.37 -14.14
CA LEU A 20 -17.01 -9.41 -13.85
C LEU A 20 -17.02 -9.82 -12.36
N GLU A 21 -17.97 -9.29 -11.59
CA GLU A 21 -18.15 -9.59 -10.16
C GLU A 21 -16.89 -9.37 -9.31
N ILE A 22 -15.97 -8.51 -9.78
CA ILE A 22 -14.81 -8.09 -9.00
C ILE A 22 -15.30 -7.24 -7.82
N PRO A 23 -14.97 -7.59 -6.56
CA PRO A 23 -15.45 -6.89 -5.38
C PRO A 23 -15.25 -5.39 -5.41
N THR A 24 -16.25 -4.62 -4.99
CA THR A 24 -16.14 -3.17 -4.84
C THR A 24 -15.56 -2.82 -3.48
N LEU A 25 -14.52 -2.00 -3.44
CA LEU A 25 -13.92 -1.48 -2.21
C LEU A 25 -14.85 -0.51 -1.50
N ASP A 26 -14.80 -0.49 -0.18
CA ASP A 26 -15.46 0.55 0.61
C ASP A 26 -14.61 1.83 0.57
N ILE A 27 -15.15 2.90 0.01
CA ILE A 27 -14.45 4.18 -0.15
C ILE A 27 -14.04 4.80 1.19
N ASN A 28 -14.77 4.52 2.27
CA ASN A 28 -14.47 5.05 3.59
C ASN A 28 -13.26 4.34 4.24
N MET A 29 -12.85 3.20 3.66
CA MET A 29 -11.72 2.40 4.12
C MET A 29 -10.49 2.52 3.21
N GLN A 30 -10.38 3.59 2.44
CA GLN A 30 -9.12 3.94 1.79
C GLN A 30 -8.09 4.43 2.83
N ALA A 31 -6.80 4.21 2.57
CA ALA A 31 -5.76 4.72 3.44
C ALA A 31 -5.80 6.26 3.46
N GLU A 32 -5.83 6.85 4.66
CA GLU A 32 -5.87 8.31 4.82
C GLU A 32 -4.48 8.94 4.76
N ASN A 33 -3.46 8.17 5.12
CA ASN A 33 -2.06 8.58 5.12
C ASN A 33 -1.15 7.38 4.84
N CYS A 34 0.09 7.66 4.44
CA CYS A 34 1.13 6.64 4.30
C CYS A 34 1.80 6.45 5.66
N GLN A 35 1.39 5.41 6.38
CA GLN A 35 2.01 5.09 7.67
C GLN A 35 3.29 4.29 7.47
N ILE A 36 4.32 4.66 8.21
CA ILE A 36 5.56 3.88 8.32
C ILE A 36 5.55 3.05 9.62
N PRO A 37 6.31 1.94 9.65
CA PRO A 37 7.21 1.45 8.62
C PRO A 37 6.45 0.90 7.39
N PHE A 38 7.04 1.05 6.21
CA PHE A 38 6.52 0.50 4.95
C PHE A 38 7.27 -0.81 4.69
N LEU A 39 6.65 -1.96 5.00
CA LEU A 39 7.31 -3.26 5.06
C LEU A 39 6.77 -4.22 4.01
N CYS A 40 7.66 -5.05 3.47
CA CYS A 40 7.30 -6.06 2.48
C CYS A 40 6.83 -7.36 3.13
N PHE A 41 5.69 -7.88 2.66
CA PHE A 41 5.22 -9.22 3.06
C PHE A 41 6.20 -10.29 2.58
N GLY A 42 6.50 -11.26 3.45
CA GLY A 42 7.34 -12.42 3.10
C GLY A 42 8.84 -12.17 3.00
N GLU A 43 9.32 -10.93 3.10
CA GLU A 43 10.77 -10.63 3.17
C GLU A 43 11.36 -10.89 4.56
N GLN A 44 10.54 -11.13 5.53
CA GLN A 44 10.97 -11.35 6.91
C GLN A 44 11.04 -12.83 7.23
N LYS A 45 12.16 -13.27 7.79
CA LYS A 45 12.34 -14.65 8.27
C LYS A 45 11.46 -15.01 9.48
N ARG A 46 10.83 -14.02 10.11
CA ARG A 46 9.95 -14.16 11.26
C ARG A 46 8.77 -13.23 11.12
N THR A 47 7.63 -13.66 11.61
CA THR A 47 6.43 -12.84 11.75
C THR A 47 6.75 -11.58 12.52
N TYR A 48 6.44 -10.43 11.94
CA TYR A 48 6.58 -9.12 12.55
C TYR A 48 5.19 -8.51 12.73
N ASN A 49 4.81 -8.26 13.98
CA ASN A 49 3.57 -7.60 14.30
C ASN A 49 3.78 -6.08 14.34
N MET A 50 3.05 -5.36 13.50
CA MET A 50 3.13 -3.90 13.36
C MET A 50 2.25 -3.16 14.38
N ASN A 51 1.50 -3.90 15.24
CA ASN A 51 0.68 -3.38 16.32
C ASN A 51 -0.34 -2.30 15.90
N GLY A 52 -0.95 -2.47 14.74
CA GLY A 52 -1.91 -1.50 14.21
C GLY A 52 -1.27 -0.25 13.62
N ALA A 53 0.03 -0.26 13.33
CA ALA A 53 0.76 0.84 12.71
C ALA A 53 1.39 0.40 11.39
N GLY A 54 1.92 1.38 10.61
CA GLY A 54 2.66 1.12 9.38
C GLY A 54 1.82 0.62 8.21
N THR A 55 2.49 0.40 7.08
CA THR A 55 1.90 -0.07 5.83
C THR A 55 2.59 -1.34 5.36
N LEU A 56 1.83 -2.39 5.11
CA LEU A 56 2.32 -3.64 4.55
C LEU A 56 2.13 -3.63 3.04
N HIS A 57 3.17 -3.96 2.27
CA HIS A 57 3.10 -4.05 0.81
C HIS A 57 3.55 -5.42 0.30
N PHE A 58 3.25 -5.71 -0.98
CA PHE A 58 3.51 -6.99 -1.62
C PHE A 58 4.41 -6.87 -2.86
N TYR A 59 5.28 -5.86 -2.91
CA TYR A 59 6.25 -5.66 -4.00
C TYR A 59 7.41 -6.63 -3.90
N THR A 60 7.10 -7.91 -4.03
CA THR A 60 8.01 -9.07 -4.00
C THR A 60 7.51 -10.13 -4.96
N ASP A 61 8.21 -11.26 -5.06
CA ASP A 61 7.81 -12.36 -5.93
C ASP A 61 6.49 -12.99 -5.47
N ASP A 62 5.59 -13.30 -6.39
CA ASP A 62 4.23 -13.79 -6.14
C ASP A 62 4.21 -15.03 -5.23
N TYR A 63 5.16 -15.97 -5.40
CA TYR A 63 5.22 -17.21 -4.60
C TYR A 63 5.35 -16.94 -3.09
N ARG A 64 5.81 -15.74 -2.68
CA ARG A 64 5.97 -15.39 -1.27
C ARG A 64 4.64 -15.05 -0.61
N PHE A 65 3.63 -14.67 -1.37
CA PHE A 65 2.34 -14.25 -0.82
C PHE A 65 1.11 -14.93 -1.46
N THR A 66 1.27 -15.87 -2.41
CA THR A 66 0.13 -16.58 -3.02
C THR A 66 -0.80 -17.20 -1.99
N SER A 67 -0.26 -17.70 -0.89
CA SER A 67 -1.04 -18.31 0.18
C SER A 67 -1.91 -17.32 1.00
N VAL A 68 -1.77 -16.01 0.81
CA VAL A 68 -2.59 -15.04 1.58
C VAL A 68 -4.05 -15.04 1.14
N TYR A 69 -4.35 -15.49 -0.08
CA TYR A 69 -5.72 -15.61 -0.54
C TYR A 69 -6.46 -16.76 0.16
N GLU A 70 -5.79 -17.88 0.41
CA GLU A 70 -6.32 -19.00 1.18
C GLU A 70 -6.28 -18.75 2.68
N HIS A 71 -5.33 -17.92 3.13
CA HIS A 71 -5.04 -17.62 4.52
C HIS A 71 -4.93 -16.11 4.76
N PRO A 72 -6.00 -15.32 4.58
CA PRO A 72 -5.97 -13.87 4.74
C PRO A 72 -5.64 -13.43 6.17
N GLU A 73 -5.85 -14.31 7.15
CA GLU A 73 -5.47 -14.09 8.55
C GLU A 73 -3.97 -13.87 8.75
N LYS A 74 -3.12 -14.32 7.83
CA LYS A 74 -1.68 -14.01 7.86
C LYS A 74 -1.40 -12.52 7.81
N ILE A 75 -2.25 -11.73 7.16
CA ILE A 75 -2.10 -10.27 7.09
C ILE A 75 -2.44 -9.65 8.44
N TYR A 76 -3.66 -9.85 8.94
CA TYR A 76 -4.13 -9.12 10.12
C TYR A 76 -3.74 -9.75 11.45
N LYS A 77 -3.57 -11.08 11.55
CA LYS A 77 -3.13 -11.74 12.80
C LYS A 77 -1.62 -11.72 12.98
N GLN A 78 -0.86 -11.89 11.89
CA GLN A 78 0.59 -11.97 12.00
C GLN A 78 1.25 -10.59 11.92
N HIS A 79 0.80 -9.75 10.97
CA HIS A 79 1.40 -8.44 10.74
C HIS A 79 0.65 -7.30 11.42
N ASN A 80 -0.67 -7.36 11.48
CA ASN A 80 -1.52 -6.32 12.09
C ASN A 80 -1.11 -4.89 11.65
N PRO A 81 -1.11 -4.58 10.35
CA PRO A 81 -0.76 -3.24 9.86
C PRO A 81 -1.95 -2.28 9.98
N ALA A 82 -1.68 -0.96 9.99
CA ALA A 82 -2.72 0.05 9.83
C ALA A 82 -3.24 0.12 8.39
N ASN A 83 -2.34 -0.02 7.42
CA ASN A 83 -2.68 -0.01 6.01
C ASN A 83 -2.03 -1.19 5.28
N ILE A 84 -2.63 -1.57 4.15
CA ILE A 84 -1.95 -2.42 3.16
C ILE A 84 -1.96 -1.73 1.80
N VAL A 85 -0.93 -2.00 1.00
CA VAL A 85 -1.03 -1.92 -0.45
C VAL A 85 -1.64 -3.23 -0.92
N GLU A 86 -2.57 -3.19 -1.87
CA GLU A 86 -3.14 -4.41 -2.44
C GLU A 86 -2.06 -5.41 -2.88
N PRO A 87 -2.30 -6.74 -2.73
CA PRO A 87 -1.36 -7.73 -3.22
C PRO A 87 -1.08 -7.55 -4.72
N ASN A 88 0.18 -7.36 -5.06
CA ASN A 88 0.63 -7.12 -6.43
C ASN A 88 0.88 -8.45 -7.14
N PHE A 89 -0.19 -9.17 -7.49
CA PHE A 89 -0.07 -10.31 -8.40
C PHE A 89 0.45 -9.85 -9.77
N SER A 90 1.46 -10.53 -10.29
CA SER A 90 2.14 -10.14 -11.52
C SER A 90 1.21 -10.19 -12.73
N LEU A 91 0.97 -9.04 -13.34
CA LEU A 91 0.13 -8.85 -14.54
C LEU A 91 0.97 -8.25 -15.67
N PHE A 92 1.53 -9.14 -16.50
CA PHE A 92 2.32 -8.77 -17.67
C PHE A 92 1.46 -8.60 -18.93
N ASN A 93 2.00 -8.00 -19.97
CA ASN A 93 1.29 -7.84 -21.25
C ASN A 93 0.90 -9.20 -21.87
N GLU A 94 1.72 -10.22 -21.69
CA GLU A 94 1.54 -11.59 -22.20
C GLU A 94 0.59 -12.44 -21.35
N THR A 95 0.23 -11.98 -20.14
CA THR A 95 -0.69 -12.72 -19.26
C THR A 95 -2.03 -12.96 -19.95
N PRO A 96 -2.52 -14.22 -20.06
CA PRO A 96 -3.83 -14.51 -20.61
C PRO A 96 -4.95 -13.79 -19.84
N ILE A 97 -6.00 -13.36 -20.53
CA ILE A 97 -7.09 -12.57 -19.93
C ILE A 97 -7.75 -13.29 -18.76
N SER A 98 -8.08 -14.57 -18.92
CA SER A 98 -8.73 -15.37 -17.86
C SER A 98 -7.86 -15.48 -16.60
N PHE A 99 -6.56 -15.66 -16.77
CA PHE A 99 -5.62 -15.74 -15.66
C PHE A 99 -5.46 -14.39 -14.95
N GLY A 100 -5.37 -13.30 -15.74
CA GLY A 100 -5.26 -11.95 -15.20
C GLY A 100 -6.54 -11.52 -14.48
N LEU A 101 -7.72 -11.86 -14.96
CA LEU A 101 -8.97 -11.59 -14.26
C LEU A 101 -9.04 -12.31 -12.91
N GLN A 102 -8.58 -13.57 -12.84
CA GLN A 102 -8.48 -14.27 -11.56
C GLN A 102 -7.53 -13.57 -10.58
N ALA A 103 -6.39 -13.09 -11.07
CA ALA A 103 -5.43 -12.35 -10.26
C ALA A 103 -6.01 -11.02 -9.74
N LEU A 104 -6.73 -10.27 -10.60
CA LEU A 104 -7.44 -9.05 -10.22
C LEU A 104 -8.55 -9.32 -9.20
N TYR A 105 -9.32 -10.39 -9.37
CA TYR A 105 -10.33 -10.80 -8.40
C TYR A 105 -9.70 -11.06 -7.03
N LYS A 106 -8.64 -11.89 -6.96
CA LYS A 106 -7.94 -12.21 -5.71
C LYS A 106 -7.37 -10.98 -5.02
N LYS A 107 -6.75 -10.08 -5.79
CA LYS A 107 -6.21 -8.81 -5.31
C LYS A 107 -7.29 -7.97 -4.65
N ARG A 108 -8.41 -7.74 -5.34
CA ARG A 108 -9.52 -6.91 -4.89
C ARG A 108 -10.27 -7.54 -3.73
N TRP A 109 -10.47 -8.85 -3.78
CA TRP A 109 -11.10 -9.60 -2.71
C TRP A 109 -10.31 -9.49 -1.39
N LEU A 110 -8.97 -9.67 -1.46
CA LEU A 110 -8.10 -9.54 -0.30
C LEU A 110 -8.16 -8.12 0.29
N ALA A 111 -8.09 -7.10 -0.56
CA ALA A 111 -8.21 -5.71 -0.12
C ALA A 111 -9.55 -5.48 0.59
N ARG A 112 -10.67 -5.94 0.00
CA ARG A 112 -12.00 -5.78 0.59
C ARG A 112 -12.15 -6.56 1.90
N ALA A 113 -11.57 -7.77 2.00
CA ALA A 113 -11.53 -8.54 3.23
C ALA A 113 -10.72 -7.84 4.34
N MET A 114 -9.62 -7.16 4.01
CA MET A 114 -8.85 -6.39 4.98
C MET A 114 -9.61 -5.16 5.48
N GLN A 115 -10.42 -4.53 4.63
CA GLN A 115 -11.30 -3.43 5.04
C GLN A 115 -12.28 -3.86 6.14
N THR A 116 -12.79 -5.09 6.13
CA THR A 116 -13.65 -5.62 7.21
C THR A 116 -12.93 -5.77 8.55
N ARG A 117 -11.62 -5.64 8.55
CA ARG A 117 -10.76 -5.69 9.76
C ARG A 117 -10.26 -4.31 10.17
N GLY A 118 -10.77 -3.23 9.56
CA GLY A 118 -10.37 -1.87 9.88
C GLY A 118 -9.03 -1.45 9.26
N ILE A 119 -8.51 -2.21 8.29
CA ILE A 119 -7.23 -1.93 7.63
C ILE A 119 -7.47 -1.04 6.42
N GLY A 120 -6.76 0.10 6.35
CA GLY A 120 -6.82 1.03 5.23
C GLY A 120 -6.14 0.47 3.97
N ILE A 121 -6.68 0.80 2.79
CA ILE A 121 -6.20 0.23 1.52
C ILE A 121 -5.58 1.30 0.65
N PHE A 122 -4.37 1.00 0.13
CA PHE A 122 -3.82 1.60 -1.07
C PHE A 122 -4.11 0.70 -2.27
N VAL A 123 -4.75 1.24 -3.29
CA VAL A 123 -4.91 0.53 -4.59
C VAL A 123 -3.57 0.49 -5.29
N ASP A 124 -3.13 -0.70 -5.67
CA ASP A 124 -1.87 -0.89 -6.39
C ASP A 124 -2.05 -0.70 -7.89
N LEU A 125 -1.25 0.21 -8.48
CA LEU A 125 -1.25 0.51 -9.91
C LEU A 125 -0.10 -0.16 -10.69
N ASN A 126 0.75 -0.95 -10.03
CA ASN A 126 1.88 -1.62 -10.67
C ASN A 126 1.43 -2.84 -11.49
N VAL A 127 0.81 -2.57 -12.62
CA VAL A 127 0.36 -3.57 -13.60
C VAL A 127 0.85 -3.18 -14.99
N ALA A 128 0.93 -4.13 -15.94
CA ALA A 128 1.23 -3.78 -17.33
C ALA A 128 0.09 -2.99 -17.98
N GLN A 129 0.40 -2.18 -18.97
CA GLN A 129 -0.52 -1.23 -19.61
C GLN A 129 -1.85 -1.85 -20.07
N LYS A 130 -1.81 -3.06 -20.58
CA LYS A 130 -2.99 -3.86 -20.97
C LYS A 130 -4.03 -3.97 -19.85
N TRP A 131 -3.62 -3.92 -18.58
CA TRP A 131 -4.45 -4.21 -17.42
C TRP A 131 -5.02 -2.97 -16.74
N TYR A 132 -4.59 -1.76 -17.08
CA TYR A 132 -4.95 -0.56 -16.32
C TYR A 132 -6.45 -0.37 -16.15
N GLN A 133 -7.24 -0.52 -17.21
CA GLN A 133 -8.71 -0.36 -17.13
C GLN A 133 -9.34 -1.44 -16.25
N LEU A 134 -8.96 -2.70 -16.45
CA LEU A 134 -9.46 -3.82 -15.67
C LEU A 134 -9.01 -3.74 -14.20
N ASN A 135 -7.80 -3.23 -13.94
CA ASN A 135 -7.29 -3.03 -12.58
C ASN A 135 -8.10 -2.01 -11.78
N MET A 136 -8.85 -1.14 -12.44
CA MET A 136 -9.68 -0.15 -11.76
C MET A 136 -11.11 -0.66 -11.48
N LEU A 137 -11.48 -1.86 -11.91
CA LEU A 137 -12.76 -2.48 -11.55
C LEU A 137 -12.85 -2.67 -10.03
N GLY A 138 -14.00 -2.34 -9.47
CA GLY A 138 -14.24 -2.37 -8.04
C GLY A 138 -13.52 -1.27 -7.22
N VAL A 139 -12.89 -0.29 -7.88
CA VAL A 139 -12.36 0.91 -7.22
C VAL A 139 -13.37 2.04 -7.36
N PRO A 140 -14.02 2.51 -6.29
CA PRO A 140 -15.00 3.59 -6.37
C PRO A 140 -14.39 4.88 -6.90
N ARG A 141 -15.14 5.63 -7.73
CA ARG A 141 -14.74 6.98 -8.14
C ARG A 141 -14.65 7.88 -6.90
N GLY A 142 -13.65 8.74 -6.87
CA GLY A 142 -13.30 9.53 -5.67
C GLY A 142 -12.26 8.85 -4.77
N TRP A 143 -11.80 7.63 -5.10
CA TRP A 143 -10.68 7.00 -4.41
C TRP A 143 -9.40 7.80 -4.59
N ARG A 144 -8.61 7.94 -3.51
CA ARG A 144 -7.43 8.80 -3.50
C ARG A 144 -6.14 8.08 -3.12
N ALA A 145 -6.22 6.95 -2.43
CA ALA A 145 -5.05 6.24 -1.91
C ALA A 145 -4.51 5.22 -2.92
N PHE A 146 -3.39 5.54 -3.57
CA PHE A 146 -2.77 4.70 -4.57
C PHE A 146 -1.30 4.46 -4.26
N ALA A 147 -0.78 3.30 -4.66
CA ALA A 147 0.62 2.98 -4.55
C ALA A 147 1.12 2.28 -5.81
N THR A 148 2.41 2.42 -6.10
CA THR A 148 3.07 1.71 -7.18
C THR A 148 4.52 1.39 -6.83
N ARG A 149 5.11 0.44 -7.55
CA ARG A 149 6.54 0.19 -7.51
C ARG A 149 7.26 1.05 -8.55
N GLY A 150 8.22 1.84 -8.11
CA GLY A 150 9.06 2.64 -8.99
C GLY A 150 10.10 1.79 -9.72
N TYR A 151 10.36 2.18 -10.98
CA TYR A 151 11.42 1.65 -11.84
C TYR A 151 12.08 2.82 -12.58
N SER A 152 13.40 2.96 -12.43
CA SER A 152 14.14 4.10 -13.01
C SER A 152 14.10 4.16 -14.56
N ASP A 153 13.87 3.02 -15.20
CA ASP A 153 13.78 2.86 -16.65
C ASP A 153 12.34 2.99 -17.19
N ARG A 154 11.33 3.24 -16.32
CA ARG A 154 9.91 3.26 -16.68
C ARG A 154 9.16 4.48 -16.14
N LEU A 155 9.77 5.66 -16.17
CA LEU A 155 9.15 6.90 -15.68
C LEU A 155 7.87 7.27 -16.43
N ASN A 156 7.75 6.91 -17.72
CA ASN A 156 6.53 7.13 -18.49
C ASN A 156 5.34 6.32 -17.91
N ASN A 157 5.58 5.09 -17.44
CA ASN A 157 4.54 4.30 -16.80
C ASN A 157 4.11 4.98 -15.49
N LEU A 158 5.07 5.46 -14.71
CA LEU A 158 4.82 6.16 -13.45
C LEU A 158 3.98 7.43 -13.67
N ALA A 159 4.30 8.21 -14.71
CA ALA A 159 3.51 9.39 -15.09
C ALA A 159 2.07 9.01 -15.50
N PHE A 160 1.91 7.90 -16.22
CA PHE A 160 0.60 7.39 -16.62
C PHE A 160 -0.21 6.89 -15.42
N GLU A 161 0.38 6.13 -14.51
CA GLU A 161 -0.24 5.67 -13.26
C GLU A 161 -0.70 6.84 -12.39
N LEU A 162 0.11 7.89 -12.29
CA LEU A 162 -0.27 9.12 -11.59
C LEU A 162 -1.44 9.82 -12.27
N SER A 163 -1.51 9.81 -13.63
CA SER A 163 -2.64 10.40 -14.36
C SER A 163 -3.95 9.66 -14.07
N ILE A 164 -3.91 8.32 -13.97
CA ILE A 164 -5.05 7.49 -13.56
C ILE A 164 -5.49 7.86 -12.13
N ALA A 165 -4.54 7.95 -11.20
CA ALA A 165 -4.83 8.31 -9.81
C ALA A 165 -5.48 9.69 -9.70
N LYS A 166 -5.02 10.69 -10.47
CA LYS A 166 -5.60 12.03 -10.52
C LYS A 166 -7.02 12.02 -11.10
N ASP A 167 -7.24 11.28 -12.20
CA ASP A 167 -8.58 11.15 -12.79
C ASP A 167 -9.56 10.48 -11.81
N TRP A 168 -9.13 9.41 -11.14
CA TRP A 168 -9.97 8.68 -10.18
C TRP A 168 -10.32 9.49 -8.96
N ALA A 169 -9.43 10.37 -8.51
CA ALA A 169 -9.59 11.23 -7.33
C ALA A 169 -10.57 12.40 -7.54
N LEU A 170 -11.17 12.56 -8.74
CA LEU A 170 -12.20 13.56 -9.05
C LEU A 170 -11.76 14.99 -8.68
N GLY A 171 -10.57 15.41 -9.13
CA GLY A 171 -10.04 16.76 -8.91
C GLY A 171 -9.41 16.99 -7.54
N LYS A 172 -9.49 16.03 -6.62
CA LYS A 172 -8.74 16.08 -5.35
C LYS A 172 -7.32 15.55 -5.56
N ALA A 173 -6.35 16.02 -4.76
CA ALA A 173 -4.99 15.49 -4.80
C ALA A 173 -4.99 14.02 -4.35
N PRO A 174 -4.47 13.07 -5.15
CA PRO A 174 -4.32 11.70 -4.71
C PRO A 174 -3.21 11.56 -3.67
N LEU A 175 -3.38 10.65 -2.74
CA LEU A 175 -2.33 10.14 -1.87
C LEU A 175 -1.58 9.05 -2.67
N PHE A 176 -0.52 9.45 -3.40
CA PHE A 176 0.19 8.58 -4.32
C PHE A 176 1.56 8.20 -3.76
N VAL A 177 1.78 6.90 -3.51
CA VAL A 177 3.01 6.35 -2.91
C VAL A 177 3.82 5.62 -3.97
N ILE A 178 5.10 5.95 -4.08
CA ILE A 178 6.06 5.32 -4.98
C ILE A 178 7.11 4.58 -4.15
N TYR A 179 7.17 3.25 -4.28
CA TYR A 179 8.14 2.42 -3.58
C TYR A 179 9.32 2.07 -4.46
N GLY A 180 10.50 2.56 -4.12
CA GLY A 180 11.74 2.25 -4.82
C GLY A 180 11.94 2.96 -6.16
N GLY A 181 12.82 2.42 -7.01
CA GLY A 181 13.15 2.98 -8.33
C GLY A 181 14.28 4.02 -8.32
N GLY A 182 14.94 4.22 -7.15
CA GLY A 182 16.13 5.07 -7.06
C GLY A 182 15.87 6.57 -7.24
N ASN A 183 16.92 7.31 -7.55
CA ASN A 183 16.90 8.79 -7.55
C ASN A 183 15.93 9.37 -8.60
N GLU A 184 15.75 8.71 -9.74
CA GLU A 184 14.83 9.18 -10.79
C GLU A 184 13.38 9.18 -10.31
N CYS A 185 12.95 8.09 -9.66
CA CYS A 185 11.61 8.01 -9.08
C CYS A 185 11.44 8.95 -7.88
N ARG A 186 12.49 9.15 -7.09
CA ARG A 186 12.48 10.14 -6.00
C ARG A 186 12.28 11.55 -6.54
N ARG A 187 13.04 11.95 -7.58
CA ARG A 187 12.89 13.26 -8.23
C ARG A 187 11.48 13.42 -8.80
N PHE A 188 10.99 12.40 -9.52
CA PHE A 188 9.62 12.41 -10.04
C PHE A 188 8.59 12.63 -8.92
N ALA A 189 8.72 11.95 -7.78
CA ALA A 189 7.83 12.10 -6.65
C ALA A 189 7.83 13.53 -6.10
N GLN A 190 9.00 14.12 -5.92
CA GLN A 190 9.17 15.51 -5.43
C GLN A 190 8.54 16.52 -6.39
N GLU A 191 8.77 16.38 -7.70
CA GLU A 191 8.22 17.26 -8.73
C GLU A 191 6.69 17.17 -8.85
N ASN A 192 6.10 16.03 -8.50
CA ASN A 192 4.67 15.77 -8.65
C ASN A 192 3.88 15.72 -7.33
N GLY A 193 4.51 16.03 -6.19
CA GLY A 193 3.86 16.01 -4.88
C GLY A 193 3.44 14.61 -4.42
N CYS A 194 4.19 13.57 -4.85
CA CYS A 194 3.98 12.18 -4.45
C CYS A 194 4.89 11.80 -3.27
N ILE A 195 4.53 10.73 -2.57
CA ILE A 195 5.35 10.19 -1.49
C ILE A 195 6.31 9.16 -2.06
N TYR A 196 7.61 9.35 -1.81
CA TYR A 196 8.64 8.40 -2.18
C TYR A 196 9.08 7.58 -0.96
N ILE A 197 9.09 6.26 -1.09
CA ILE A 197 9.55 5.34 -0.06
C ILE A 197 10.78 4.58 -0.55
N ASN A 198 11.89 4.72 0.18
CA ASN A 198 13.09 3.93 -0.09
C ASN A 198 12.85 2.44 0.24
N PRO A 199 13.35 1.51 -0.60
CA PRO A 199 13.40 0.11 -0.23
C PRO A 199 14.24 -0.08 1.04
N VAL A 200 13.67 -0.78 2.01
CA VAL A 200 14.37 -1.11 3.25
C VAL A 200 14.62 -2.61 3.27
N VAL A 201 15.87 -3.01 3.31
CA VAL A 201 16.21 -4.41 3.60
C VAL A 201 15.91 -4.65 5.09
N THR A 202 14.85 -5.40 5.35
CA THR A 202 14.41 -5.73 6.70
C THR A 202 15.36 -6.74 7.34
N THR A 203 16.31 -6.25 8.13
CA THR A 203 17.10 -7.09 9.03
C THR A 203 16.45 -7.06 10.42
N LYS A 204 16.69 -8.09 11.24
CA LYS A 204 16.19 -8.14 12.63
C LYS A 204 16.50 -6.85 13.39
N LYS A 205 17.73 -6.31 13.25
CA LYS A 205 18.14 -5.03 13.88
C LYS A 205 17.27 -3.85 13.44
N LYS A 206 16.87 -3.79 12.17
CA LYS A 206 16.01 -2.72 11.64
C LYS A 206 14.58 -2.82 12.15
N ILE A 207 14.06 -4.05 12.29
CA ILE A 207 12.75 -4.30 12.87
C ILE A 207 12.71 -3.88 14.34
N ASP A 208 13.74 -4.27 15.11
CA ASP A 208 13.84 -3.90 16.52
C ASP A 208 13.99 -2.38 16.69
N ALA A 209 14.65 -1.70 15.75
CA ALA A 209 14.75 -0.25 15.73
C ALA A 209 13.41 0.43 15.44
N VAL A 210 12.62 -0.09 14.49
CA VAL A 210 11.27 0.41 14.22
C VAL A 210 10.35 0.23 15.43
N LYS A 211 10.41 -0.92 16.11
CA LYS A 211 9.67 -1.13 17.37
C LYS A 211 10.02 -0.08 18.41
N LYS A 212 11.32 0.20 18.59
CA LYS A 212 11.77 1.24 19.54
C LYS A 212 11.27 2.64 19.16
N ILE A 213 11.19 2.96 17.85
CA ILE A 213 10.60 4.23 17.39
C ILE A 213 9.10 4.26 17.71
N GLN A 214 8.36 3.19 17.46
CA GLN A 214 6.93 3.09 17.76
C GLN A 214 6.67 3.18 19.26
N GLU A 215 7.49 2.49 20.07
CA GLU A 215 7.44 2.57 21.53
C GLU A 215 7.85 3.97 22.03
N GLY A 216 8.83 4.60 21.39
CA GLY A 216 9.27 5.97 21.68
C GLY A 216 8.22 7.02 21.33
N VAL A 217 7.48 6.87 20.23
CA VAL A 217 6.36 7.75 19.86
C VAL A 217 5.24 7.71 20.89
N ALA A 218 5.03 6.57 21.55
CA ALA A 218 4.09 6.45 22.65
C ALA A 218 4.55 7.17 23.95
N PHE A 219 5.86 7.46 24.09
CA PHE A 219 6.50 8.12 25.22
C PHE A 219 6.79 9.62 25.00
N PHE A 220 6.21 10.25 23.99
CA PHE A 220 6.56 11.60 23.52
C PHE A 220 6.15 12.77 24.45
N ASN A 221 6.00 12.54 25.75
CA ASN A 221 5.84 13.63 26.72
C ASN A 221 7.05 13.91 27.61
N GLU A 222 8.18 13.21 27.44
CA GLU A 222 9.41 13.49 28.23
C GLU A 222 10.68 13.37 27.37
N GLU A 223 11.32 14.51 27.14
CA GLU A 223 12.75 14.78 26.86
C GLU A 223 13.64 13.63 26.32
N PHE A 224 13.43 13.14 25.10
CA PHE A 224 14.47 12.37 24.42
C PHE A 224 14.83 12.99 23.07
N SER A 225 16.11 13.24 22.85
CA SER A 225 16.64 13.76 21.58
C SER A 225 16.46 12.72 20.46
N VAL A 226 15.28 12.70 19.89
CA VAL A 226 14.86 11.88 18.72
C VAL A 226 15.91 11.94 17.59
N LYS A 227 16.62 13.07 17.45
CA LYS A 227 17.65 13.27 16.43
C LYS A 227 18.85 12.30 16.58
N LYS A 228 19.26 11.99 17.79
CA LYS A 228 20.43 11.13 18.07
C LYS A 228 20.16 9.63 17.93
N GLU A 229 18.91 9.21 18.16
CA GLU A 229 18.45 7.83 17.89
C GLU A 229 18.11 7.64 16.40
N LEU A 230 17.59 8.67 15.73
CA LEU A 230 17.33 8.68 14.29
C LEU A 230 18.63 8.63 13.47
N GLU A 231 19.70 9.26 13.91
CA GLU A 231 21.02 9.17 13.26
C GLU A 231 21.60 7.76 13.31
N LYS A 232 21.29 6.96 14.34
CA LYS A 232 21.64 5.53 14.42
C LYS A 232 20.80 4.64 13.51
N LEU A 233 19.72 5.18 12.95
CA LEU A 233 18.71 4.50 12.14
C LEU A 233 18.76 4.96 10.67
N THR A 234 19.97 5.23 10.15
CA THR A 234 20.22 5.74 8.81
C THR A 234 19.38 5.17 7.65
N PRO A 235 18.93 3.90 7.67
CA PRO A 235 18.02 3.44 6.62
C PRO A 235 16.56 3.90 6.78
N PHE A 236 16.17 4.37 7.98
CA PHE A 236 14.82 4.87 8.26
C PHE A 236 14.78 6.39 8.23
N THR A 237 15.89 7.09 8.47
CA THR A 237 15.98 8.54 8.32
C THR A 237 15.62 8.96 6.90
N HIS A 238 16.00 8.20 5.87
CA HIS A 238 15.58 8.49 4.50
C HIS A 238 14.08 8.31 4.24
N GLN A 239 13.40 7.42 4.96
CA GLN A 239 11.93 7.35 4.90
C GLN A 239 11.28 8.56 5.59
N ILE A 240 11.93 9.10 6.62
CA ILE A 240 11.45 10.24 7.41
C ILE A 240 11.76 11.58 6.73
N GLU A 241 12.91 11.72 6.09
CA GLU A 241 13.30 12.94 5.37
C GLU A 241 12.37 13.25 4.19
N ASP A 242 11.81 12.22 3.56
CA ASP A 242 10.82 12.39 2.49
C ASP A 242 9.41 12.76 3.02
N PHE A 243 9.24 12.95 4.33
CA PHE A 243 7.97 13.38 4.96
C PHE A 243 7.56 14.82 4.64
N SER A 244 8.40 15.62 4.02
CA SER A 244 8.03 17.00 3.67
C SER A 244 6.79 17.04 2.76
N ALA A 245 6.65 16.11 1.81
CA ALA A 245 5.49 15.97 0.94
C ALA A 245 4.24 15.51 1.72
N LEU A 246 4.41 14.58 2.67
CA LEU A 246 3.33 14.09 3.52
C LEU A 246 2.82 15.17 4.46
N ASN A 247 3.71 15.89 5.14
CA ASN A 247 3.35 16.98 6.04
C ASN A 247 2.66 18.14 5.29
N LYS A 248 3.09 18.42 4.05
CA LYS A 248 2.43 19.42 3.21
C LYS A 248 1.01 18.97 2.83
N GLN A 249 0.81 17.72 2.45
CA GLN A 249 -0.53 17.19 2.15
C GLN A 249 -1.46 17.18 3.38
N ILE A 250 -0.92 16.90 4.57
CA ILE A 250 -1.67 16.95 5.84
C ILE A 250 -2.04 18.40 6.15
N ALA A 251 -1.11 19.36 6.02
CA ALA A 251 -1.35 20.78 6.26
C ALA A 251 -2.39 21.35 5.27
N ASP A 252 -2.29 21.01 3.97
CA ASP A 252 -3.25 21.45 2.95
C ASP A 252 -4.67 20.88 3.22
N LYS A 253 -4.77 19.65 3.76
CA LYS A 253 -6.05 19.06 4.18
C LYS A 253 -6.65 19.78 5.39
N THR A 254 -5.83 20.12 6.37
CA THR A 254 -6.30 20.80 7.60
C THR A 254 -6.82 22.22 7.27
N ASN A 255 -6.13 22.91 6.37
CA ASN A 255 -6.56 24.25 5.92
C ASN A 255 -7.84 24.21 5.07
N SER A 256 -8.02 23.17 4.23
CA SER A 256 -9.25 23.02 3.43
C SER A 256 -10.49 22.65 4.26
N LEU A 257 -10.31 22.15 5.48
CA LEU A 257 -11.39 21.86 6.43
C LEU A 257 -11.77 23.07 7.26
N SER A 258 -10.85 24.03 7.47
CA SER A 258 -11.11 25.28 8.21
C SER A 258 -11.83 26.33 7.37
N ASP A 259 -11.77 26.25 6.04
CA ASP A 259 -12.44 27.19 5.13
C ASP A 259 -13.92 26.81 4.82
N ASN A 260 -14.44 25.74 5.42
CA ASN A 260 -15.81 25.24 5.23
C ASN A 260 -16.63 25.22 6.53
N VAL A 261 -16.25 26.00 7.55
CA VAL A 261 -17.04 26.20 8.78
C VAL A 261 -17.57 27.63 8.87
#